data_6bbaccef8ae6ebad7a966d6b6b64e602
#
_entry.id   6bbaccef8ae6ebad7a966d6b6b64e602
#
_cell.length_a   1.000
_cell.length_b   1.000
_cell.length_c   1.000
_cell.angle_alpha   90.00
_cell.angle_beta   90.00
_cell.angle_gamma   90.00
#
_symmetry.space_group_name_H-M   'P 1'
#
loop_
_entity.id
_entity.type
_entity.pdbx_description
1 polymer ?
#
loop_
_entity_poly.entity_id
_entity_poly.type
_entity_poly.pdbx_seq_one_letter_code
_entity_poly.pdbx_strand_id
1 'polypeptide(L)'
;MFKGSTASEDLTQVVRALKSAAEPTRLRLLVLLSHGEFTVGELCAVLGQSQPRISRHLRLLTEAGFLDRFREQQCVYYRAPVAGRYLEWSRQLLSMLEPDGTVLHRDRERAAQVVRARAAVAVRQLGGGDPDAARENPRDELARVLIEELGPSSFGELLDIGTGSGLMLEVLGPKAEHAVGIDISAPALRLARTRIHGVGLSHCEFRRGDMYSLPVEDGAFDLVTMDRVLTLAEQPAAVLAEAARALRPDGRLVAVEDFEQLAARGDGNPLTQLRAWLRGAGFPGVRLRPCDLAGRHFIIALARHSSQPAGGLETTLRQAEQIVLPHHGTPRI
;
A
#
# COMPACT_ATOMS: atom_id res chain seq x y z
N MET A 1 -9.87 -22.79 -19.12
CA MET A 1 -10.57 -23.85 -18.37
C MET A 1 -10.69 -23.38 -16.93
N PHE A 2 -11.77 -22.63 -16.64
CA PHE A 2 -12.01 -22.02 -15.34
C PHE A 2 -12.41 -23.10 -14.33
N LYS A 3 -11.54 -23.43 -13.39
CA LYS A 3 -11.92 -24.14 -12.16
C LYS A 3 -12.15 -23.12 -11.06
N GLY A 4 -13.28 -22.44 -11.10
CA GLY A 4 -13.84 -21.76 -9.94
C GLY A 4 -14.59 -22.80 -9.11
N SER A 5 -14.08 -23.13 -7.94
CA SER A 5 -14.84 -23.88 -6.92
C SER A 5 -15.98 -22.97 -6.42
N THR A 6 -17.12 -23.04 -7.09
CA THR A 6 -18.39 -22.51 -6.55
C THR A 6 -18.82 -23.47 -5.45
N ALA A 7 -18.44 -23.16 -4.20
CA ALA A 7 -19.13 -23.71 -3.05
C ALA A 7 -20.61 -23.32 -3.21
N SER A 8 -21.49 -24.32 -3.35
CA SER A 8 -22.95 -24.14 -3.38
C SER A 8 -23.36 -23.36 -2.14
N GLU A 9 -23.77 -22.10 -2.34
CA GLU A 9 -24.20 -21.26 -1.21
C GLU A 9 -25.53 -21.78 -0.68
N ASP A 10 -25.65 -21.84 0.64
CA ASP A 10 -26.93 -22.08 1.28
C ASP A 10 -27.89 -20.95 0.90
N LEU A 11 -29.04 -21.30 0.31
CA LEU A 11 -30.11 -20.37 -0.05
C LEU A 11 -30.39 -19.34 1.05
N THR A 12 -30.29 -19.78 2.30
CA THR A 12 -30.49 -18.95 3.51
C THR A 12 -29.48 -17.79 3.57
N GLN A 13 -28.21 -18.02 3.22
CA GLN A 13 -27.16 -17.00 3.21
C GLN A 13 -27.42 -15.97 2.11
N VAL A 14 -27.77 -16.40 0.91
CA VAL A 14 -28.10 -15.51 -0.22
C VAL A 14 -29.28 -14.62 0.14
N VAL A 15 -30.36 -15.22 0.64
CA VAL A 15 -31.58 -14.48 1.06
C VAL A 15 -31.28 -13.50 2.18
N ARG A 16 -30.44 -13.88 3.16
CA ARG A 16 -30.02 -12.99 4.25
C ARG A 16 -29.23 -11.79 3.71
N ALA A 17 -28.28 -12.01 2.81
CA ALA A 17 -27.48 -10.98 2.19
C ALA A 17 -28.35 -10.00 1.39
N LEU A 18 -29.22 -10.48 0.52
CA LEU A 18 -30.15 -9.65 -0.25
C LEU A 18 -31.08 -8.83 0.66
N LYS A 19 -31.66 -9.44 1.70
CA LYS A 19 -32.48 -8.74 2.69
C LYS A 19 -31.69 -7.66 3.42
N SER A 20 -30.40 -7.88 3.68
CA SER A 20 -29.57 -6.89 4.37
C SER A 20 -29.20 -5.70 3.49
N ALA A 21 -29.18 -5.83 2.16
CA ALA A 21 -28.95 -4.72 1.23
C ALA A 21 -30.24 -4.00 0.81
N ALA A 22 -31.38 -4.67 0.85
CA ALA A 22 -32.68 -4.21 0.31
C ALA A 22 -33.34 -3.12 1.16
N GLU A 23 -32.67 -1.94 1.26
CA GLU A 23 -33.21 -0.74 1.89
C GLU A 23 -32.46 0.51 1.36
N PRO A 24 -33.14 1.61 1.03
CA PRO A 24 -32.55 2.76 0.37
C PRO A 24 -31.31 3.34 1.07
N THR A 25 -31.33 3.49 2.41
CA THR A 25 -30.17 4.01 3.14
C THR A 25 -28.97 3.05 3.08
N ARG A 26 -29.22 1.75 3.09
CA ARG A 26 -28.16 0.75 2.99
C ARG A 26 -27.51 0.72 1.61
N LEU A 27 -28.27 0.85 0.55
CA LEU A 27 -27.73 1.00 -0.81
C LEU A 27 -26.88 2.28 -0.94
N ARG A 28 -27.34 3.40 -0.39
CA ARG A 28 -26.57 4.66 -0.35
C ARG A 28 -25.26 4.49 0.43
N LEU A 29 -25.28 3.80 1.56
CA LEU A 29 -24.08 3.45 2.33
C LEU A 29 -23.11 2.58 1.52
N LEU A 30 -23.61 1.57 0.81
CA LEU A 30 -22.78 0.73 -0.06
C LEU A 30 -22.14 1.55 -1.18
N VAL A 31 -22.88 2.46 -1.83
CA VAL A 31 -22.32 3.38 -2.84
C VAL A 31 -21.20 4.23 -2.25
N LEU A 32 -21.39 4.83 -1.09
CA LEU A 32 -20.38 5.67 -0.46
C LEU A 32 -19.13 4.87 -0.08
N LEU A 33 -19.35 3.70 0.53
CA LEU A 33 -18.28 2.85 1.06
C LEU A 33 -17.56 2.00 0.00
N SER A 34 -18.11 1.90 -1.22
CA SER A 34 -17.40 1.31 -2.35
C SER A 34 -16.33 2.23 -2.95
N HIS A 35 -16.35 3.51 -2.61
CA HIS A 35 -15.38 4.49 -3.09
C HIS A 35 -14.36 4.90 -2.03
N GLY A 36 -14.53 4.51 -0.76
CA GLY A 36 -13.58 4.86 0.30
C GLY A 36 -14.04 4.52 1.70
N GLU A 37 -13.24 4.91 2.66
CA GLU A 37 -13.40 4.63 4.08
C GLU A 37 -14.00 5.84 4.80
N PHE A 38 -15.06 5.61 5.58
CA PHE A 38 -15.74 6.64 6.35
C PHE A 38 -16.01 6.19 7.80
N THR A 39 -15.99 7.16 8.70
CA THR A 39 -16.50 6.98 10.07
C THR A 39 -18.02 7.11 10.12
N VAL A 40 -18.63 6.65 11.22
CA VAL A 40 -20.08 6.83 11.44
C VAL A 40 -20.48 8.32 11.43
N GLY A 41 -19.65 9.17 12.07
CA GLY A 41 -19.93 10.62 12.11
C GLY A 41 -19.90 11.26 10.72
N GLU A 42 -18.95 10.90 9.88
CA GLU A 42 -18.88 11.36 8.50
C GLU A 42 -20.10 10.90 7.68
N LEU A 43 -20.50 9.64 7.81
CA LEU A 43 -21.68 9.10 7.14
C LEU A 43 -23.00 9.78 7.62
N CYS A 44 -23.08 10.15 8.89
CA CYS A 44 -24.20 10.95 9.40
C CYS A 44 -24.24 12.32 8.72
N ALA A 45 -23.12 12.99 8.58
CA ALA A 45 -23.02 14.30 7.91
C ALA A 45 -23.40 14.21 6.42
N VAL A 46 -22.92 13.16 5.72
CA VAL A 46 -23.24 12.94 4.29
C VAL A 46 -24.72 12.66 4.09
N LEU A 47 -25.29 11.73 4.84
CA LEU A 47 -26.65 11.24 4.64
C LEU A 47 -27.72 12.10 5.31
N GLY A 48 -27.32 13.00 6.22
CA GLY A 48 -28.26 13.82 7.01
C GLY A 48 -29.13 12.99 7.96
N GLN A 49 -28.58 11.91 8.50
CA GLN A 49 -29.30 10.98 9.39
C GLN A 49 -28.63 10.85 10.76
N SER A 50 -29.41 10.47 11.76
CA SER A 50 -28.91 10.33 13.14
C SER A 50 -27.94 9.14 13.29
N GLN A 51 -26.99 9.28 14.20
CA GLN A 51 -25.98 8.26 14.49
C GLN A 51 -26.57 6.88 14.87
N PRO A 52 -27.62 6.77 15.71
CA PRO A 52 -28.22 5.47 16.02
C PRO A 52 -28.76 4.75 14.77
N ARG A 53 -29.37 5.52 13.84
CA ARG A 53 -29.92 4.97 12.61
C ARG A 53 -28.80 4.46 11.67
N ILE A 54 -27.78 5.28 11.42
CA ILE A 54 -26.64 4.89 10.60
C ILE A 54 -25.90 3.71 11.22
N SER A 55 -25.62 3.72 12.51
CA SER A 55 -24.96 2.61 13.21
C SER A 55 -25.71 1.29 13.08
N ARG A 56 -27.07 1.34 13.12
CA ARG A 56 -27.89 0.14 12.91
C ARG A 56 -27.76 -0.40 11.49
N HIS A 57 -27.77 0.46 10.48
CA HIS A 57 -27.60 0.05 9.07
C HIS A 57 -26.21 -0.52 8.83
N LEU A 58 -25.16 0.14 9.31
CA LEU A 58 -23.78 -0.33 9.21
C LEU A 58 -23.59 -1.70 9.87
N ARG A 59 -24.16 -1.91 11.06
CA ARG A 59 -24.10 -3.20 11.73
C ARG A 59 -24.72 -4.32 10.88
N LEU A 60 -25.92 -4.10 10.32
CA LEU A 60 -26.59 -5.09 9.48
C LEU A 60 -25.79 -5.43 8.22
N LEU A 61 -25.17 -4.44 7.57
CA LEU A 61 -24.31 -4.64 6.40
C LEU A 61 -23.01 -5.37 6.76
N THR A 62 -22.41 -5.05 7.92
CA THR A 62 -21.20 -5.72 8.40
C THR A 62 -21.49 -7.18 8.79
N GLU A 63 -22.58 -7.45 9.52
CA GLU A 63 -23.02 -8.81 9.88
C GLU A 63 -23.36 -9.68 8.67
N ALA A 64 -23.75 -9.05 7.57
CA ALA A 64 -24.01 -9.71 6.29
C ALA A 64 -22.76 -9.87 5.40
N GLY A 65 -21.63 -9.27 5.77
CA GLY A 65 -20.37 -9.35 5.02
C GLY A 65 -20.21 -8.31 3.92
N PHE A 66 -21.13 -7.37 3.75
CA PHE A 66 -21.03 -6.30 2.76
C PHE A 66 -20.10 -5.15 3.15
N LEU A 67 -19.69 -5.08 4.40
CA LEU A 67 -18.78 -4.06 4.92
C LEU A 67 -17.76 -4.67 5.87
N ASP A 68 -16.53 -4.18 5.77
CA ASP A 68 -15.49 -4.33 6.76
C ASP A 68 -15.56 -3.17 7.76
N ARG A 69 -15.28 -3.51 9.02
CA ARG A 69 -15.18 -2.57 10.12
C ARG A 69 -13.83 -2.70 10.77
N PHE A 70 -13.09 -1.62 10.87
CA PHE A 70 -11.81 -1.59 11.56
C PHE A 70 -11.68 -0.36 12.45
N ARG A 71 -10.81 -0.47 13.46
CA ARG A 71 -10.56 0.63 14.39
C ARG A 71 -9.16 1.20 14.19
N GLU A 72 -9.10 2.52 14.10
CA GLU A 72 -7.85 3.25 14.10
C GLU A 72 -7.90 4.33 15.20
N GLN A 73 -7.09 4.15 16.24
CA GLN A 73 -7.11 4.99 17.46
C GLN A 73 -8.50 5.01 18.11
N GLN A 74 -9.12 6.19 18.16
CA GLN A 74 -10.47 6.40 18.70
C GLN A 74 -11.55 6.36 17.62
N CYS A 75 -11.18 6.27 16.34
CA CYS A 75 -12.10 6.23 15.22
C CYS A 75 -12.41 4.81 14.78
N VAL A 76 -13.65 4.57 14.40
CA VAL A 76 -14.10 3.34 13.77
C VAL A 76 -14.46 3.67 12.33
N TYR A 77 -13.79 3.03 11.40
CA TYR A 77 -14.00 3.15 9.96
C TYR A 77 -14.78 1.98 9.41
N TYR A 78 -15.50 2.24 8.33
CA TYR A 78 -16.20 1.25 7.52
C TYR A 78 -15.77 1.40 6.06
N ARG A 79 -15.69 0.29 5.34
CA ARG A 79 -15.40 0.23 3.89
C ARG A 79 -16.08 -0.98 3.26
N ALA A 80 -16.15 -1.03 1.94
CA ALA A 80 -16.44 -2.27 1.22
C ALA A 80 -15.29 -3.28 1.42
N PRO A 81 -15.56 -4.60 1.39
CA PRO A 81 -14.52 -5.62 1.37
C PRO A 81 -13.61 -5.41 0.15
N VAL A 82 -12.30 -5.63 0.30
CA VAL A 82 -11.33 -5.48 -0.79
C VAL A 82 -11.27 -6.69 -1.71
N ALA A 83 -11.75 -7.84 -1.24
CA ALA A 83 -11.78 -9.11 -1.99
C ALA A 83 -12.97 -9.99 -1.58
N GLY A 84 -13.19 -11.04 -2.34
CA GLY A 84 -14.17 -12.06 -2.03
C GLY A 84 -15.56 -11.78 -2.61
N ARG A 85 -16.49 -12.76 -2.38
CA ARG A 85 -17.82 -12.77 -3.00
C ARG A 85 -18.70 -11.56 -2.69
N TYR A 86 -18.58 -10.97 -1.50
CA TYR A 86 -19.41 -9.82 -1.12
C TYR A 86 -18.99 -8.55 -1.83
N LEU A 87 -17.72 -8.42 -2.23
CA LEU A 87 -17.26 -7.38 -3.13
C LEU A 87 -17.94 -7.53 -4.50
N GLU A 88 -17.95 -8.75 -5.05
CA GLU A 88 -18.59 -9.03 -6.34
C GLU A 88 -20.10 -8.75 -6.30
N TRP A 89 -20.77 -9.22 -5.25
CA TRP A 89 -22.21 -8.94 -5.06
C TRP A 89 -22.49 -7.46 -4.90
N SER A 90 -21.64 -6.72 -4.16
CA SER A 90 -21.76 -5.26 -4.06
C SER A 90 -21.64 -4.62 -5.42
N ARG A 91 -20.64 -4.98 -6.22
CA ARG A 91 -20.44 -4.45 -7.59
C ARG A 91 -21.67 -4.70 -8.47
N GLN A 92 -22.21 -5.91 -8.47
CA GLN A 92 -23.41 -6.26 -9.23
C GLN A 92 -24.64 -5.48 -8.77
N LEU A 93 -24.88 -5.35 -7.46
CA LEU A 93 -25.97 -4.54 -6.92
C LEU A 93 -25.83 -3.06 -7.28
N LEU A 94 -24.64 -2.51 -7.18
CA LEU A 94 -24.39 -1.10 -7.45
C LEU A 94 -24.44 -0.79 -8.96
N SER A 95 -24.12 -1.74 -9.84
CA SER A 95 -24.26 -1.58 -11.29
C SER A 95 -25.71 -1.46 -11.77
N MET A 96 -26.69 -1.86 -10.94
CA MET A 96 -28.11 -1.70 -11.23
C MET A 96 -28.64 -0.29 -10.91
N LEU A 97 -27.85 0.52 -10.22
CA LEU A 97 -28.24 1.89 -9.83
C LEU A 97 -27.85 2.87 -10.92
N GLU A 98 -28.72 3.84 -11.18
CA GLU A 98 -28.37 4.96 -12.05
C GLU A 98 -27.25 5.80 -11.39
N PRO A 99 -26.06 5.90 -12.02
CA PRO A 99 -24.93 6.61 -11.43
C PRO A 99 -25.27 8.08 -11.12
N ASP A 100 -26.08 8.74 -11.95
CA ASP A 100 -26.38 10.17 -11.85
C ASP A 100 -27.74 10.45 -11.22
N GLY A 101 -28.34 9.48 -10.55
CA GLY A 101 -29.57 9.66 -9.79
C GLY A 101 -29.40 10.80 -8.76
N THR A 102 -30.34 11.75 -8.72
CA THR A 102 -30.30 13.00 -7.93
C THR A 102 -29.87 12.79 -6.47
N VAL A 103 -30.31 11.69 -5.85
CA VAL A 103 -29.97 11.36 -4.45
C VAL A 103 -28.51 10.94 -4.32
N LEU A 104 -28.03 10.06 -5.17
CA LEU A 104 -26.64 9.57 -5.14
C LEU A 104 -25.65 10.67 -5.52
N HIS A 105 -26.01 11.53 -6.48
CA HIS A 105 -25.21 12.69 -6.85
C HIS A 105 -25.01 13.64 -5.64
N ARG A 106 -26.09 13.99 -4.95
CA ARG A 106 -26.05 14.82 -3.74
C ARG A 106 -25.21 14.18 -2.62
N ASP A 107 -25.31 12.88 -2.46
CA ASP A 107 -24.51 12.16 -1.45
C ASP A 107 -23.02 12.21 -1.78
N ARG A 108 -22.64 12.04 -3.06
CA ARG A 108 -21.24 12.19 -3.52
C ARG A 108 -20.70 13.60 -3.29
N GLU A 109 -21.48 14.63 -3.59
CA GLU A 109 -21.07 16.02 -3.32
C GLU A 109 -20.81 16.28 -1.84
N ARG A 110 -21.71 15.80 -0.97
CA ARG A 110 -21.52 15.90 0.49
C ARG A 110 -20.34 15.08 0.99
N ALA A 111 -20.15 13.87 0.47
CA ALA A 111 -18.99 13.05 0.76
C ALA A 111 -17.69 13.77 0.39
N ALA A 112 -17.63 14.38 -0.80
CA ALA A 112 -16.47 15.16 -1.23
C ALA A 112 -16.20 16.36 -0.30
N GLN A 113 -17.24 17.01 0.24
CA GLN A 113 -17.07 18.08 1.24
C GLN A 113 -16.50 17.56 2.55
N VAL A 114 -17.02 16.44 3.07
CA VAL A 114 -16.54 15.78 4.30
C VAL A 114 -15.08 15.35 4.15
N VAL A 115 -14.73 14.75 3.00
CA VAL A 115 -13.37 14.32 2.68
C VAL A 115 -12.42 15.53 2.62
N ARG A 116 -12.80 16.64 1.98
CA ARG A 116 -12.01 17.89 1.97
C ARG A 116 -11.83 18.48 3.37
N ALA A 117 -12.87 18.47 4.20
CA ALA A 117 -12.79 18.96 5.59
C ALA A 117 -11.82 18.10 6.42
N ARG A 118 -11.87 16.77 6.25
CA ARG A 118 -10.92 15.83 6.88
C ARG A 118 -9.47 16.12 6.48
N ALA A 119 -9.23 16.34 5.18
CA ALA A 119 -7.90 16.70 4.68
C ALA A 119 -7.39 18.00 5.29
N ALA A 120 -8.21 19.04 5.32
CA ALA A 120 -7.84 20.34 5.92
C ALA A 120 -7.46 20.22 7.41
N VAL A 121 -8.13 19.35 8.17
CA VAL A 121 -7.76 19.05 9.56
C VAL A 121 -6.41 18.31 9.62
N ALA A 122 -6.21 17.32 8.77
CA ALA A 122 -4.98 16.54 8.72
C ALA A 122 -3.76 17.42 8.36
N VAL A 123 -3.90 18.29 7.35
CA VAL A 123 -2.87 19.28 6.96
C VAL A 123 -2.48 20.17 8.13
N ARG A 124 -3.47 20.71 8.86
CA ARG A 124 -3.18 21.52 10.07
C ARG A 124 -2.42 20.75 11.14
N GLN A 125 -2.76 19.46 11.35
CA GLN A 125 -2.09 18.61 12.33
C GLN A 125 -0.64 18.23 11.93
N LEU A 126 -0.33 18.30 10.65
CA LEU A 126 1.02 18.09 10.10
C LEU A 126 1.84 19.40 10.01
N GLY A 127 1.43 20.46 10.71
CA GLY A 127 2.17 21.70 10.75
C GLY A 127 1.81 22.72 9.66
N GLY A 128 0.64 22.55 9.04
CA GLY A 128 0.08 23.51 8.07
C GLY A 128 0.57 23.35 6.63
N GLY A 129 1.50 22.46 6.34
CA GLY A 129 1.92 22.08 4.97
C GLY A 129 1.40 20.70 4.58
N ASP A 130 0.96 20.53 3.35
CA ASP A 130 0.88 19.20 2.76
C ASP A 130 2.31 18.63 2.75
N PRO A 131 2.59 17.48 3.38
CA PRO A 131 3.93 16.89 3.35
C PRO A 131 4.49 16.73 1.92
N ASP A 132 3.60 16.60 0.92
CA ASP A 132 3.97 16.51 -0.49
C ASP A 132 3.96 17.85 -1.23
N ALA A 133 3.17 18.85 -0.78
CA ALA A 133 3.17 20.19 -1.39
C ALA A 133 4.42 21.02 -1.00
N ALA A 134 4.98 20.81 0.19
CA ALA A 134 6.26 21.41 0.58
C ALA A 134 7.46 20.71 -0.11
N ARG A 135 7.23 19.57 -0.72
CA ARG A 135 8.15 18.81 -1.52
C ARG A 135 7.60 18.89 -2.94
N GLU A 136 8.09 19.83 -3.72
CA GLU A 136 7.89 19.86 -5.18
C GLU A 136 8.32 18.50 -5.74
N ASN A 137 7.46 17.51 -5.58
CA ASN A 137 7.67 16.20 -6.11
C ASN A 137 6.93 16.17 -7.43
N PRO A 138 7.60 16.16 -8.57
CA PRO A 138 6.94 16.09 -9.85
C PRO A 138 6.33 14.68 -9.98
N ARG A 139 5.13 14.56 -9.46
CA ARG A 139 4.35 13.32 -9.42
C ARG A 139 4.34 12.62 -10.76
N ASP A 140 4.09 13.37 -11.84
CA ASP A 140 3.97 12.78 -13.18
C ASP A 140 5.32 12.27 -13.70
N GLU A 141 6.40 12.93 -13.34
CA GLU A 141 7.76 12.53 -13.72
C GLU A 141 8.21 11.31 -12.92
N LEU A 142 7.99 11.28 -11.60
CA LEU A 142 8.25 10.10 -10.77
C LEU A 142 7.40 8.91 -11.24
N ALA A 143 6.11 9.13 -11.51
CA ALA A 143 5.20 8.11 -12.01
C ALA A 143 5.72 7.51 -13.32
N ARG A 144 6.15 8.34 -14.28
CA ARG A 144 6.71 7.90 -15.56
C ARG A 144 7.95 7.03 -15.34
N VAL A 145 8.88 7.48 -14.50
CA VAL A 145 10.11 6.74 -14.20
C VAL A 145 9.82 5.40 -13.53
N LEU A 146 8.94 5.38 -12.54
CA LEU A 146 8.58 4.15 -11.83
C LEU A 146 7.85 3.15 -12.75
N ILE A 147 6.94 3.62 -13.59
CA ILE A 147 6.22 2.77 -14.56
C ILE A 147 7.17 2.21 -15.60
N GLU A 148 8.13 2.99 -16.09
CA GLU A 148 9.18 2.55 -17.01
C GLU A 148 10.02 1.43 -16.38
N GLU A 149 10.47 1.62 -15.15
CA GLU A 149 11.31 0.68 -14.42
C GLU A 149 10.60 -0.62 -14.02
N LEU A 150 9.35 -0.53 -13.62
CA LEU A 150 8.54 -1.68 -13.23
C LEU A 150 7.95 -2.44 -14.41
N GLY A 151 7.91 -1.80 -15.58
CA GLY A 151 7.35 -2.36 -16.81
C GLY A 151 5.81 -2.25 -16.90
N PRO A 152 5.23 -2.72 -18.02
CA PRO A 152 3.81 -2.56 -18.31
C PRO A 152 2.90 -3.50 -17.51
N SER A 153 3.45 -4.59 -16.96
CA SER A 153 2.66 -5.62 -16.27
C SER A 153 2.03 -5.10 -14.99
N SER A 154 0.82 -5.59 -14.70
CA SER A 154 0.22 -5.45 -13.37
C SER A 154 0.97 -6.30 -12.35
N PHE A 155 0.83 -5.92 -11.09
CA PHE A 155 1.29 -6.69 -9.94
C PHE A 155 0.09 -7.02 -9.04
N GLY A 156 0.16 -8.14 -8.30
CA GLY A 156 -0.92 -8.58 -7.42
C GLY A 156 -1.01 -7.69 -6.17
N GLU A 157 -0.24 -8.01 -5.14
CA GLU A 157 -0.25 -7.35 -3.85
C GLU A 157 0.86 -6.29 -3.75
N LEU A 158 0.48 -5.04 -3.47
CA LEU A 158 1.38 -3.91 -3.27
C LEU A 158 1.37 -3.47 -1.80
N LEU A 159 2.54 -3.32 -1.20
CA LEU A 159 2.72 -2.68 0.11
C LEU A 159 3.50 -1.38 -0.04
N ASP A 160 3.00 -0.29 0.55
CA ASP A 160 3.70 0.99 0.63
C ASP A 160 4.03 1.32 2.09
N ILE A 161 5.32 1.23 2.45
CA ILE A 161 5.83 1.47 3.81
C ILE A 161 6.13 2.96 3.96
N GLY A 162 5.61 3.58 5.03
CA GLY A 162 5.70 5.02 5.21
C GLY A 162 4.89 5.76 4.15
N THR A 163 3.67 5.29 3.88
CA THR A 163 2.82 5.77 2.75
C THR A 163 2.55 7.29 2.76
N GLY A 164 2.74 7.96 3.91
CA GLY A 164 2.54 9.39 4.03
C GLY A 164 1.15 9.82 3.56
N SER A 165 1.09 10.70 2.58
CA SER A 165 -0.16 11.15 1.96
C SER A 165 -0.66 10.24 0.82
N GLY A 166 -0.02 9.08 0.57
CA GLY A 166 -0.46 8.09 -0.39
C GLY A 166 0.04 8.31 -1.82
N LEU A 167 1.12 9.04 -2.02
CA LEU A 167 1.64 9.35 -3.37
C LEU A 167 2.01 8.09 -4.15
N MET A 168 2.76 7.17 -3.54
CA MET A 168 3.18 5.92 -4.20
C MET A 168 1.98 5.05 -4.57
N LEU A 169 0.96 4.99 -3.71
CA LEU A 169 -0.28 4.27 -4.01
C LEU A 169 -1.12 4.95 -5.10
N GLU A 170 -1.11 6.27 -5.19
CA GLU A 170 -1.78 6.97 -6.27
C GLU A 170 -1.13 6.69 -7.63
N VAL A 171 0.20 6.57 -7.66
CA VAL A 171 0.99 6.29 -8.87
C VAL A 171 0.90 4.82 -9.29
N LEU A 172 1.08 3.89 -8.34
CA LEU A 172 1.25 2.46 -8.62
C LEU A 172 -0.03 1.64 -8.36
N GLY A 173 -0.93 2.13 -7.52
CA GLY A 173 -2.20 1.48 -7.21
C GLY A 173 -3.05 1.10 -8.43
N PRO A 174 -3.12 1.91 -9.51
CA PRO A 174 -3.83 1.52 -10.72
C PRO A 174 -3.34 0.22 -11.38
N LYS A 175 -2.12 -0.21 -11.05
CA LYS A 175 -1.51 -1.46 -11.56
C LYS A 175 -1.53 -2.61 -10.56
N ALA A 176 -1.95 -2.38 -9.32
CA ALA A 176 -2.08 -3.39 -8.29
C ALA A 176 -3.48 -4.01 -8.30
N GLU A 177 -3.59 -5.30 -7.99
CA GLU A 177 -4.89 -5.94 -7.73
C GLU A 177 -5.42 -5.50 -6.36
N HIS A 178 -4.51 -5.38 -5.38
CA HIS A 178 -4.77 -4.88 -4.05
C HIS A 178 -3.54 -4.12 -3.53
N ALA A 179 -3.76 -3.06 -2.74
CA ALA A 179 -2.68 -2.26 -2.21
C ALA A 179 -2.90 -1.90 -0.73
N VAL A 180 -1.82 -1.92 0.05
CA VAL A 180 -1.82 -1.58 1.47
C VAL A 180 -0.82 -0.46 1.72
N GLY A 181 -1.27 0.67 2.26
CA GLY A 181 -0.42 1.75 2.77
C GLY A 181 -0.27 1.68 4.28
N ILE A 182 0.94 1.71 4.77
CA ILE A 182 1.23 1.71 6.21
C ILE A 182 1.98 2.99 6.59
N ASP A 183 1.53 3.64 7.66
CA ASP A 183 2.20 4.79 8.26
C ASP A 183 1.92 4.85 9.76
N ILE A 184 2.84 5.40 10.54
CA ILE A 184 2.65 5.62 11.97
C ILE A 184 1.78 6.85 12.25
N SER A 185 1.76 7.81 11.31
CA SER A 185 1.06 9.09 11.42
C SER A 185 -0.40 8.98 11.00
N ALA A 186 -1.32 9.02 11.96
CA ALA A 186 -2.75 9.05 11.66
C ALA A 186 -3.19 10.29 10.83
N PRO A 187 -2.62 11.50 10.99
CA PRO A 187 -2.87 12.60 10.06
C PRO A 187 -2.45 12.30 8.62
N ALA A 188 -1.28 11.69 8.41
CA ALA A 188 -0.81 11.30 7.08
C ALA A 188 -1.77 10.29 6.43
N LEU A 189 -2.17 9.25 7.16
CA LEU A 189 -3.15 8.26 6.68
C LEU A 189 -4.51 8.90 6.32
N ARG A 190 -4.95 9.95 7.04
CA ARG A 190 -6.17 10.69 6.66
C ARG A 190 -6.02 11.42 5.33
N LEU A 191 -4.84 11.97 5.04
CA LEU A 191 -4.54 12.57 3.74
C LEU A 191 -4.48 11.50 2.64
N ALA A 192 -3.80 10.37 2.89
CA ALA A 192 -3.73 9.25 1.96
C ALA A 192 -5.13 8.75 1.57
N ARG A 193 -6.00 8.51 2.57
CA ARG A 193 -7.40 8.15 2.31
C ARG A 193 -8.14 9.17 1.45
N THR A 194 -7.90 10.46 1.71
CA THR A 194 -8.53 11.54 0.95
C THR A 194 -8.07 11.53 -0.51
N ARG A 195 -6.76 11.40 -0.73
CA ARG A 195 -6.15 11.38 -2.07
C ARG A 195 -6.64 10.17 -2.86
N ILE A 196 -6.51 8.99 -2.31
CA ILE A 196 -6.85 7.72 -2.96
C ILE A 196 -8.35 7.61 -3.22
N HIS A 197 -9.18 8.07 -2.30
CA HIS A 197 -10.62 8.19 -2.52
C HIS A 197 -10.96 9.14 -3.68
N GLY A 198 -10.26 10.27 -3.77
CA GLY A 198 -10.44 11.25 -4.85
C GLY A 198 -10.16 10.71 -6.25
N VAL A 199 -9.31 9.70 -6.36
CA VAL A 199 -8.95 9.05 -7.65
C VAL A 199 -9.65 7.68 -7.85
N GLY A 200 -10.54 7.28 -6.94
CA GLY A 200 -11.39 6.09 -7.10
C GLY A 200 -10.70 4.73 -6.90
N LEU A 201 -9.53 4.67 -6.26
CA LEU A 201 -8.79 3.43 -6.00
C LEU A 201 -9.34 2.72 -4.75
N SER A 202 -10.50 2.09 -4.88
CA SER A 202 -11.21 1.42 -3.77
C SER A 202 -10.54 0.14 -3.26
N HIS A 203 -9.59 -0.43 -4.01
CA HIS A 203 -8.79 -1.61 -3.64
C HIS A 203 -7.55 -1.26 -2.80
N CYS A 204 -7.34 0.03 -2.50
CA CYS A 204 -6.29 0.48 -1.60
C CYS A 204 -6.82 0.59 -0.17
N GLU A 205 -6.12 -0.01 0.78
CA GLU A 205 -6.41 0.11 2.20
C GLU A 205 -5.25 0.75 2.97
N PHE A 206 -5.57 1.32 4.14
CA PHE A 206 -4.59 2.02 4.97
C PHE A 206 -4.59 1.46 6.38
N ARG A 207 -3.41 1.13 6.88
CA ARG A 207 -3.21 0.60 8.23
C ARG A 207 -2.21 1.47 8.99
N ARG A 208 -2.51 1.74 10.25
CA ARG A 208 -1.51 2.35 11.12
C ARG A 208 -0.52 1.28 11.58
N GLY A 209 0.78 1.53 11.40
CA GLY A 209 1.83 0.60 11.78
C GLY A 209 3.19 1.27 11.88
N ASP A 210 4.10 0.59 12.58
CA ASP A 210 5.49 0.95 12.69
C ASP A 210 6.28 0.27 11.56
N MET A 211 7.16 1.01 10.87
CA MET A 211 8.02 0.48 9.80
C MET A 211 8.99 -0.59 10.29
N TYR A 212 9.26 -0.67 11.60
CA TYR A 212 10.12 -1.67 12.23
C TYR A 212 9.36 -2.94 12.67
N SER A 213 8.02 -2.93 12.61
CA SER A 213 7.16 -4.06 12.95
C SER A 213 5.84 -3.91 12.20
N LEU A 214 5.86 -4.32 10.94
CA LEU A 214 4.72 -4.14 10.03
C LEU A 214 3.56 -5.09 10.40
N PRO A 215 2.32 -4.60 10.48
CA PRO A 215 1.14 -5.41 10.77
C PRO A 215 0.65 -6.17 9.53
N VAL A 216 1.55 -6.97 8.93
CA VAL A 216 1.31 -7.78 7.73
C VAL A 216 1.94 -9.15 7.87
N GLU A 217 1.39 -10.12 7.13
CA GLU A 217 1.91 -11.49 7.09
C GLU A 217 3.21 -11.59 6.29
N ASP A 218 4.02 -12.61 6.58
CA ASP A 218 5.22 -12.93 5.86
C ASP A 218 4.89 -13.37 4.43
N GLY A 219 5.69 -12.90 3.45
CA GLY A 219 5.55 -13.32 2.08
C GLY A 219 4.18 -13.00 1.44
N ALA A 220 3.56 -11.91 1.84
CA ALA A 220 2.23 -11.54 1.37
C ALA A 220 2.24 -10.67 0.10
N PHE A 221 3.34 -9.96 -0.19
CA PHE A 221 3.37 -8.92 -1.22
C PHE A 221 4.30 -9.24 -2.39
N ASP A 222 3.88 -8.83 -3.60
CA ASP A 222 4.66 -8.95 -4.84
C ASP A 222 5.57 -7.74 -5.06
N LEU A 223 5.13 -6.58 -4.56
CA LEU A 223 5.87 -5.31 -4.63
C LEU A 223 5.80 -4.59 -3.29
N VAL A 224 6.95 -4.16 -2.79
CA VAL A 224 7.05 -3.23 -1.66
C VAL A 224 7.64 -1.92 -2.15
N THR A 225 7.03 -0.80 -1.73
CA THR A 225 7.50 0.55 -2.04
C THR A 225 7.82 1.35 -0.78
N MET A 226 8.76 2.28 -0.89
CA MET A 226 9.12 3.25 0.13
C MET A 226 9.48 4.58 -0.55
N ASP A 227 8.94 5.69 -0.07
CA ASP A 227 9.34 7.04 -0.52
C ASP A 227 9.91 7.82 0.65
N ARG A 228 11.22 8.07 0.63
CA ARG A 228 11.97 8.82 1.67
C ARG A 228 11.83 8.25 3.08
N VAL A 229 11.74 6.94 3.18
CA VAL A 229 11.61 6.22 4.46
C VAL A 229 12.98 5.94 5.06
N LEU A 230 13.94 5.47 4.26
CA LEU A 230 15.25 5.07 4.77
C LEU A 230 16.06 6.28 5.28
N THR A 231 15.87 7.45 4.70
CA THR A 231 16.48 8.69 5.18
C THR A 231 15.91 9.16 6.53
N LEU A 232 14.69 8.78 6.87
CA LEU A 232 14.04 9.11 8.16
C LEU A 232 14.24 8.02 9.22
N ALA A 233 14.54 6.79 8.81
CA ALA A 233 14.68 5.65 9.70
C ALA A 233 15.95 5.75 10.56
N GLU A 234 15.86 5.53 11.87
CA GLU A 234 17.03 5.42 12.74
C GLU A 234 17.89 4.18 12.37
N GLN A 235 17.22 3.09 12.01
CA GLN A 235 17.83 1.82 11.64
C GLN A 235 17.35 1.35 10.25
N PRO A 236 17.88 1.90 9.14
CA PRO A 236 17.42 1.57 7.78
C PRO A 236 17.48 0.07 7.45
N ALA A 237 18.48 -0.63 7.97
CA ALA A 237 18.62 -2.08 7.77
C ALA A 237 17.45 -2.88 8.39
N ALA A 238 16.92 -2.45 9.54
CA ALA A 238 15.77 -3.10 10.17
C ALA A 238 14.47 -2.87 9.37
N VAL A 239 14.27 -1.68 8.80
CA VAL A 239 13.14 -1.40 7.90
C VAL A 239 13.20 -2.27 6.64
N LEU A 240 14.39 -2.41 6.06
CA LEU A 240 14.60 -3.26 4.88
C LEU A 240 14.42 -4.75 5.19
N ALA A 241 14.77 -5.21 6.41
CA ALA A 241 14.51 -6.58 6.86
C ALA A 241 12.99 -6.84 6.97
N GLU A 242 12.21 -5.89 7.49
CA GLU A 242 10.75 -5.98 7.52
C GLU A 242 10.13 -5.97 6.10
N ALA A 243 10.66 -5.16 5.19
CA ALA A 243 10.27 -5.19 3.80
C ALA A 243 10.56 -6.55 3.13
N ALA A 244 11.73 -7.13 3.40
CA ALA A 244 12.09 -8.45 2.90
C ALA A 244 11.17 -9.55 3.47
N ARG A 245 10.83 -9.48 4.77
CA ARG A 245 9.87 -10.40 5.41
C ARG A 245 8.49 -10.36 4.74
N ALA A 246 8.01 -9.15 4.43
CA ALA A 246 6.70 -8.95 3.80
C ALA A 246 6.64 -9.40 2.33
N LEU A 247 7.77 -9.41 1.63
CA LEU A 247 7.85 -9.79 0.22
C LEU A 247 7.77 -11.30 0.02
N ARG A 248 7.07 -11.69 -1.03
CA ARG A 248 7.11 -13.05 -1.59
C ARG A 248 8.52 -13.38 -2.10
N PRO A 249 8.87 -14.66 -2.25
CA PRO A 249 10.02 -15.07 -3.06
C PRO A 249 9.93 -14.41 -4.45
N ASP A 250 11.06 -13.86 -4.92
CA ASP A 250 11.15 -13.08 -6.18
C ASP A 250 10.35 -11.76 -6.21
N GLY A 251 9.74 -11.38 -5.10
CA GLY A 251 9.11 -10.08 -4.92
C GLY A 251 10.09 -8.91 -5.11
N ARG A 252 9.58 -7.76 -5.44
CA ARG A 252 10.37 -6.57 -5.79
C ARG A 252 10.26 -5.48 -4.73
N LEU A 253 11.38 -4.81 -4.46
CA LEU A 253 11.44 -3.60 -3.66
C LEU A 253 11.75 -2.41 -4.56
N VAL A 254 11.05 -1.31 -4.34
CA VAL A 254 11.35 0.02 -4.89
C VAL A 254 11.48 1.01 -3.75
N ALA A 255 12.65 1.60 -3.58
CA ALA A 255 12.85 2.69 -2.63
C ALA A 255 13.26 3.96 -3.38
N VAL A 256 12.59 5.06 -3.10
CA VAL A 256 12.89 6.40 -3.63
C VAL A 256 13.45 7.23 -2.49
N GLU A 257 14.70 7.68 -2.61
CA GLU A 257 15.37 8.45 -1.56
C GLU A 257 15.94 9.74 -2.10
N ASP A 258 15.92 10.78 -1.28
CA ASP A 258 16.54 12.07 -1.59
C ASP A 258 18.07 11.95 -1.42
N PHE A 259 18.83 12.30 -2.46
CA PHE A 259 20.28 12.11 -2.48
C PHE A 259 20.98 12.94 -1.40
N GLU A 260 20.61 14.20 -1.25
CA GLU A 260 21.21 15.13 -0.30
C GLU A 260 20.93 14.70 1.14
N GLN A 261 19.70 14.27 1.42
CA GLN A 261 19.33 13.76 2.75
C GLN A 261 20.06 12.45 3.06
N LEU A 262 20.18 11.57 2.08
CA LEU A 262 20.91 10.31 2.23
C LEU A 262 22.41 10.57 2.45
N ALA A 263 23.00 11.53 1.73
CA ALA A 263 24.39 11.95 1.90
C ALA A 263 24.67 12.57 3.28
N ALA A 264 23.71 13.31 3.84
CA ALA A 264 23.82 13.93 5.17
C ALA A 264 23.84 12.92 6.33
N ARG A 265 23.52 11.65 6.10
CA ARG A 265 23.46 10.60 7.14
C ARG A 265 24.83 10.00 7.51
N GLY A 266 25.87 10.22 6.74
CA GLY A 266 27.18 9.63 7.04
C GLY A 266 28.28 10.19 6.14
N ASP A 267 29.53 9.90 6.51
CA ASP A 267 30.73 10.41 5.83
C ASP A 267 31.08 9.63 4.55
N GLY A 268 30.24 8.67 4.14
CA GLY A 268 30.48 7.77 3.01
C GLY A 268 29.69 8.14 1.75
N ASN A 269 30.00 7.43 0.64
CA ASN A 269 29.19 7.54 -0.58
C ASN A 269 27.79 6.99 -0.35
N PRO A 270 26.71 7.80 -0.49
CA PRO A 270 25.34 7.42 -0.20
C PRO A 270 24.84 6.24 -1.04
N LEU A 271 25.31 6.10 -2.29
CA LEU A 271 24.95 4.96 -3.15
C LEU A 271 25.56 3.65 -2.64
N THR A 272 26.79 3.70 -2.13
CA THR A 272 27.48 2.53 -1.55
C THR A 272 26.78 2.11 -0.26
N GLN A 273 26.40 3.06 0.58
CA GLN A 273 25.69 2.84 1.83
C GLN A 273 24.30 2.23 1.58
N LEU A 274 23.51 2.80 0.68
CA LEU A 274 22.19 2.28 0.32
C LEU A 274 22.27 0.85 -0.23
N ARG A 275 23.27 0.59 -1.09
CA ARG A 275 23.51 -0.76 -1.62
C ARG A 275 23.92 -1.75 -0.53
N ALA A 276 24.72 -1.33 0.45
CA ALA A 276 25.11 -2.18 1.58
C ALA A 276 23.90 -2.54 2.46
N TRP A 277 23.04 -1.59 2.78
CA TRP A 277 21.82 -1.85 3.54
C TRP A 277 20.89 -2.84 2.82
N LEU A 278 20.65 -2.64 1.53
CA LEU A 278 19.81 -3.52 0.72
C LEU A 278 20.37 -4.95 0.65
N ARG A 279 21.68 -5.10 0.39
CA ARG A 279 22.31 -6.42 0.36
C ARG A 279 22.26 -7.13 1.70
N GLY A 280 22.50 -6.40 2.79
CA GLY A 280 22.42 -6.94 4.15
C GLY A 280 21.02 -7.41 4.54
N ALA A 281 19.97 -6.85 3.93
CA ALA A 281 18.57 -7.23 4.14
C ALA A 281 18.05 -8.32 3.18
N GLY A 282 18.93 -8.99 2.41
CA GLY A 282 18.52 -10.12 1.55
C GLY A 282 18.16 -9.74 0.11
N PHE A 283 18.62 -8.56 -0.37
CA PHE A 283 18.45 -8.12 -1.75
C PHE A 283 19.79 -8.17 -2.52
N PRO A 284 20.17 -9.33 -3.09
CA PRO A 284 21.48 -9.51 -3.71
C PRO A 284 21.66 -8.68 -5.00
N GLY A 285 20.59 -8.54 -5.77
CA GLY A 285 20.55 -7.80 -7.02
C GLY A 285 19.97 -6.40 -6.84
N VAL A 286 20.82 -5.38 -6.69
CA VAL A 286 20.41 -3.99 -6.48
C VAL A 286 20.80 -3.14 -7.68
N ARG A 287 19.82 -2.51 -8.34
CA ARG A 287 20.01 -1.46 -9.34
C ARG A 287 19.68 -0.11 -8.72
N LEU A 288 20.58 0.84 -8.82
CA LEU A 288 20.39 2.21 -8.37
C LEU A 288 20.31 3.10 -9.61
N ARG A 289 19.23 3.86 -9.73
CA ARG A 289 19.01 4.84 -10.80
C ARG A 289 18.96 6.24 -10.18
N PRO A 290 19.97 7.07 -10.36
CA PRO A 290 19.88 8.49 -10.07
C PRO A 290 18.85 9.13 -11.00
N CYS A 291 18.04 10.03 -10.49
CA CYS A 291 17.11 10.82 -11.29
C CYS A 291 17.02 12.24 -10.73
N ASP A 292 16.81 13.17 -11.64
CA ASP A 292 16.53 14.58 -11.31
C ASP A 292 15.02 14.77 -11.46
N LEU A 293 14.37 15.17 -10.38
CA LEU A 293 12.94 15.41 -10.33
C LEU A 293 12.72 16.83 -9.82
N ALA A 294 12.24 17.73 -10.67
CA ALA A 294 12.04 19.17 -10.38
C ALA A 294 13.27 19.86 -9.77
N GLY A 295 14.47 19.60 -10.29
CA GLY A 295 15.72 20.21 -9.81
C GLY A 295 16.21 19.67 -8.47
N ARG A 296 15.69 18.53 -8.02
CA ARG A 296 16.17 17.78 -6.84
C ARG A 296 16.68 16.42 -7.27
N HIS A 297 17.76 15.98 -6.64
CA HIS A 297 18.40 14.71 -6.96
C HIS A 297 17.84 13.58 -6.10
N PHE A 298 17.27 12.56 -6.74
CA PHE A 298 16.76 11.37 -6.11
C PHE A 298 17.52 10.13 -6.56
N ILE A 299 17.45 9.09 -5.75
CA ILE A 299 17.92 7.76 -6.08
C ILE A 299 16.73 6.82 -6.02
N ILE A 300 16.47 6.13 -7.13
CA ILE A 300 15.51 5.03 -7.17
C ILE A 300 16.30 3.73 -7.04
N ALA A 301 16.09 3.01 -5.95
CA ALA A 301 16.66 1.69 -5.74
C ALA A 301 15.62 0.63 -6.13
N LEU A 302 16.00 -0.26 -7.04
CA LEU A 302 15.21 -1.40 -7.46
C LEU A 302 15.95 -2.67 -7.05
N ALA A 303 15.27 -3.54 -6.33
CA ALA A 303 15.87 -4.76 -5.83
C ALA A 303 14.87 -5.93 -5.92
N ARG A 304 15.39 -7.15 -6.03
CA ARG A 304 14.61 -8.38 -5.95
C ARG A 304 14.94 -9.12 -4.66
N HIS A 305 13.91 -9.58 -3.99
CA HIS A 305 14.07 -10.44 -2.83
C HIS A 305 14.51 -11.84 -3.29
N SER A 306 15.56 -12.38 -2.66
CA SER A 306 16.00 -13.76 -2.90
C SER A 306 15.74 -14.60 -1.67
N SER A 307 15.01 -15.69 -1.84
CA SER A 307 14.75 -16.66 -0.77
C SER A 307 16.00 -17.51 -0.38
N GLN A 308 17.12 -17.33 -1.10
CA GLN A 308 18.37 -17.99 -0.68
C GLN A 308 19.07 -17.14 0.39
N PRO A 309 19.33 -17.70 1.59
CA PRO A 309 20.13 -17.01 2.58
C PRO A 309 21.52 -16.72 2.00
N ALA A 310 22.07 -15.55 2.30
CA ALA A 310 23.39 -15.09 1.84
C ALA A 310 24.58 -16.01 2.20
N GLY A 311 24.34 -17.14 2.85
CA GLY A 311 25.34 -18.16 3.25
C GLY A 311 25.82 -19.11 2.14
N GLY A 312 25.22 -19.06 0.93
CA GLY A 312 25.59 -19.98 -0.16
C GLY A 312 26.91 -19.63 -0.88
N LEU A 313 27.38 -18.39 -0.78
CA LEU A 313 28.60 -17.94 -1.48
C LEU A 313 29.92 -18.33 -0.78
N GLU A 314 29.90 -18.49 0.54
CA GLU A 314 31.11 -18.96 1.26
C GLU A 314 31.43 -20.45 1.02
N THR A 315 30.44 -21.29 0.76
CA THR A 315 30.63 -22.70 0.48
C THR A 315 31.22 -22.92 -0.93
N THR A 316 30.86 -22.07 -1.90
CA THR A 316 31.39 -22.19 -3.27
C THR A 316 32.82 -21.69 -3.38
N LEU A 317 33.22 -20.70 -2.59
CA LEU A 317 34.61 -20.22 -2.55
C LEU A 317 35.53 -21.21 -1.85
N ARG A 318 35.10 -21.92 -0.79
CA ARG A 318 35.86 -22.95 -0.13
C ARG A 318 36.05 -24.20 -1.00
N GLN A 319 35.14 -24.52 -1.90
CA GLN A 319 35.30 -25.61 -2.87
C GLN A 319 36.22 -25.25 -4.04
N ALA A 320 36.32 -23.98 -4.40
CA ALA A 320 37.26 -23.55 -5.45
C ALA A 320 38.72 -23.47 -4.99
N GLU A 321 38.99 -23.29 -3.71
CA GLU A 321 40.35 -23.27 -3.16
C GLU A 321 40.95 -24.66 -2.94
N GLN A 322 40.15 -25.74 -3.04
CA GLN A 322 40.64 -27.14 -2.89
C GLN A 322 41.07 -27.80 -4.22
N ILE A 323 40.98 -27.13 -5.35
CA ILE A 323 41.32 -27.69 -6.66
C ILE A 323 42.45 -26.88 -7.31
N VAL A 324 43.57 -26.72 -6.70
CA VAL A 324 44.85 -26.46 -7.40
C VAL A 324 46.02 -26.77 -6.47
N LEU A 325 46.62 -27.94 -6.60
CA LEU A 325 48.10 -28.15 -6.59
C LEU A 325 48.43 -29.56 -7.08
N PRO A 326 48.99 -29.77 -8.29
CA PRO A 326 49.75 -30.95 -8.61
C PRO A 326 51.16 -30.78 -8.08
N HIS A 327 51.59 -31.72 -7.26
CA HIS A 327 53.00 -31.87 -6.84
C HIS A 327 53.87 -32.14 -8.07
N HIS A 328 54.77 -31.25 -8.39
CA HIS A 328 55.91 -31.56 -9.23
C HIS A 328 57.03 -32.16 -8.37
N GLY A 329 57.23 -33.46 -8.57
CA GLY A 329 58.36 -34.16 -8.03
C GLY A 329 59.67 -33.73 -8.73
N THR A 330 60.67 -33.45 -7.95
CA THR A 330 62.06 -33.28 -8.35
C THR A 330 62.72 -34.61 -8.64
N PRO A 331 63.43 -34.82 -9.78
CA PRO A 331 64.28 -36.00 -9.93
C PRO A 331 65.62 -35.74 -9.24
N ARG A 332 66.08 -36.75 -8.49
CA ARG A 332 67.51 -36.88 -8.01
C ARG A 332 68.38 -37.43 -9.12
N ILE A 333 69.51 -36.79 -9.36
CA ILE A 333 70.83 -37.38 -9.59
C ILE A 333 71.81 -36.64 -8.71
#